data_a09ef09fe0b77fe6729545b3a667603c
#
_entry.id   a09ef09fe0b77fe6729545b3a667603c
#
_cell.length_a   1.000
_cell.length_b   1.000
_cell.length_c   1.000
_cell.angle_alpha   90.00
_cell.angle_beta   90.00
_cell.angle_gamma   90.00
#
_symmetry.space_group_name_H-M   'P 1'
#
loop_
_entity.id
_entity.type
_entity.pdbx_description
1 polymer ?
#
loop_
_entity_poly.entity_id
_entity_poly.type
_entity_poly.pdbx_seq_one_letter_code
_entity_poly.pdbx_strand_id
1 'polypeptide(L)'
;NRTVLWQQYADFAQVLTNVSRELDSSYGADPLAEQRLIRWLRTIGVEADAAVFRESTGRLRVTIDSRYLRPLLELPDYLDKLSATLGVRLCMPENAARDDSLLLLEAEPLAVSVGIASMRKKGETVSGDRGTYFKTDAGQLCVILSDGMGCGETAADGSISTVGMLE
;
A
#
# COMPACT_ATOMS: atom_id res chain seq x y z
N ASN A 1 19.61 34.28 7.75
CA ASN A 1 20.04 32.85 7.69
C ASN A 1 19.60 32.02 8.92
N ARG A 2 19.53 32.57 10.15
CA ARG A 2 19.06 31.81 11.34
C ARG A 2 17.55 31.49 11.26
N THR A 3 16.73 32.41 10.79
CA THR A 3 15.27 32.24 10.67
C THR A 3 14.91 31.15 9.69
N VAL A 4 15.61 31.02 8.55
CA VAL A 4 15.40 29.99 7.57
C VAL A 4 15.76 28.61 8.14
N LEU A 5 16.83 28.52 8.90
CA LEU A 5 17.28 27.29 9.55
C LEU A 5 16.24 26.80 10.58
N TRP A 6 15.72 27.71 11.40
CA TRP A 6 14.66 27.39 12.37
C TRP A 6 13.36 26.92 11.69
N GLN A 7 13.01 27.53 10.56
CA GLN A 7 11.85 27.11 9.78
C GLN A 7 12.05 25.68 9.25
N GLN A 8 13.22 25.38 8.69
CA GLN A 8 13.53 24.01 8.21
C GLN A 8 13.48 22.96 9.33
N TYR A 9 13.97 23.29 10.53
CA TYR A 9 13.86 22.39 11.68
C TYR A 9 12.41 22.18 12.12
N ALA A 10 11.60 23.23 12.12
CA ALA A 10 10.18 23.14 12.46
C ALA A 10 9.42 22.28 11.44
N ASP A 11 9.67 22.47 10.14
CA ASP A 11 9.07 21.68 9.07
C ASP A 11 9.49 20.21 9.16
N PHE A 12 10.76 19.94 9.43
CA PHE A 12 11.26 18.58 9.64
C PHE A 12 10.65 17.91 10.88
N ALA A 13 10.56 18.63 11.99
CA ALA A 13 9.89 18.13 13.20
C ALA A 13 8.41 17.83 12.96
N GLN A 14 7.72 18.64 12.15
CA GLN A 14 6.34 18.41 11.78
C GLN A 14 6.20 17.13 10.92
N VAL A 15 7.09 16.92 9.96
CA VAL A 15 7.13 15.70 9.14
C VAL A 15 7.34 14.47 10.03
N LEU A 16 8.34 14.51 10.94
CA LEU A 16 8.57 13.40 11.87
C LEU A 16 7.39 13.14 12.78
N THR A 17 6.71 14.18 13.26
CA THR A 17 5.52 14.04 14.11
C THR A 17 4.36 13.41 13.33
N ASN A 18 4.18 13.79 12.07
CA ASN A 18 3.15 13.22 11.21
C ASN A 18 3.43 11.75 10.92
N VAL A 19 4.68 11.41 10.55
CA VAL A 19 5.10 10.02 10.32
C VAL A 19 4.94 9.17 11.58
N SER A 20 5.34 9.68 12.75
CA SER A 20 5.15 8.95 14.02
C SER A 20 3.68 8.70 14.33
N ARG A 21 2.83 9.71 14.14
CA ARG A 21 1.38 9.57 14.33
C ARG A 21 0.75 8.59 13.36
N GLU A 22 1.19 8.59 12.13
CA GLU A 22 0.74 7.66 11.09
C GLU A 22 1.17 6.22 11.42
N LEU A 23 2.39 6.00 11.87
CA LEU A 23 2.85 4.71 12.37
C LEU A 23 2.04 4.23 13.58
N ASP A 24 1.81 5.08 14.57
CA ASP A 24 1.05 4.74 15.78
C ASP A 24 -0.44 4.46 15.50
N SER A 25 -1.03 5.14 14.51
CA SER A 25 -2.44 4.96 14.15
C SER A 25 -2.69 3.86 13.13
N SER A 26 -1.65 3.46 12.40
CA SER A 26 -1.78 2.55 11.25
C SER A 26 -1.67 1.07 11.61
N TYR A 27 -1.14 0.71 12.78
CA TYR A 27 -0.84 -0.68 13.12
C TYR A 27 -1.39 -1.07 14.49
N GLY A 28 -2.49 -1.84 14.48
CA GLY A 28 -2.99 -2.54 15.66
C GLY A 28 -2.45 -3.96 15.71
N ALA A 29 -1.78 -4.36 16.79
CA ALA A 29 -1.38 -5.75 17.00
C ALA A 29 -2.61 -6.66 17.14
N ASP A 30 -2.57 -7.84 16.52
CA ASP A 30 -3.59 -8.89 16.68
C ASP A 30 -2.99 -10.14 17.37
N PRO A 31 -2.91 -10.13 18.72
CA PRO A 31 -2.27 -11.20 19.47
C PRO A 31 -2.96 -12.55 19.30
N LEU A 32 -4.26 -12.57 19.02
CA LEU A 32 -4.99 -13.82 18.83
C LEU A 32 -4.64 -14.46 17.48
N ALA A 33 -4.52 -13.66 16.43
CA ALA A 33 -4.07 -14.12 15.14
C ALA A 33 -2.61 -14.59 15.22
N GLU A 34 -1.74 -13.86 15.90
CA GLU A 34 -0.34 -14.21 16.16
C GLU A 34 -0.20 -15.57 16.86
N GLN A 35 -0.94 -15.78 17.96
CA GLN A 35 -0.91 -17.07 18.66
C GLN A 35 -1.41 -18.24 17.80
N ARG A 36 -2.44 -18.02 16.96
CA ARG A 36 -2.92 -19.04 16.02
C ARG A 36 -1.84 -19.40 15.01
N LEU A 37 -1.18 -18.39 14.48
CA LEU A 37 -0.10 -18.54 13.51
C LEU A 37 1.09 -19.31 14.09
N ILE A 38 1.61 -18.89 15.25
CA ILE A 38 2.73 -19.55 15.93
C ILE A 38 2.37 -21.01 16.26
N ARG A 39 1.17 -21.27 16.74
CA ARG A 39 0.71 -22.63 17.03
C ARG A 39 0.71 -23.51 15.77
N TRP A 40 0.22 -22.98 14.66
CA TRP A 40 0.21 -23.70 13.40
C TRP A 40 1.64 -23.96 12.87
N LEU A 41 2.53 -22.96 12.90
CA LEU A 41 3.93 -23.10 12.48
C LEU A 41 4.65 -24.22 13.25
N ARG A 42 4.40 -24.34 14.54
CA ARG A 42 4.93 -25.45 15.36
C ARG A 42 4.45 -26.83 14.91
N THR A 43 3.23 -26.94 14.38
CA THR A 43 2.73 -28.25 13.88
C THR A 43 3.48 -28.75 12.65
N ILE A 44 4.12 -27.87 11.91
CA ILE A 44 4.95 -28.20 10.75
C ILE A 44 6.47 -28.17 11.06
N GLY A 45 6.82 -28.09 12.35
CA GLY A 45 8.21 -28.09 12.80
C GLY A 45 8.97 -26.78 12.59
N VAL A 46 8.26 -25.67 12.39
CA VAL A 46 8.86 -24.34 12.25
C VAL A 46 8.77 -23.60 13.59
N GLU A 47 9.92 -23.34 14.20
CA GLU A 47 10.05 -22.42 15.33
C GLU A 47 10.27 -21.02 14.78
N ALA A 48 9.33 -20.13 15.02
CA ALA A 48 9.36 -18.77 14.49
C ALA A 48 8.77 -17.79 15.50
N ASP A 49 9.27 -16.57 15.45
CA ASP A 49 8.58 -15.40 15.95
C ASP A 49 7.64 -14.89 14.86
N ALA A 50 6.44 -14.52 15.22
CA ALA A 50 5.48 -14.00 14.29
C ALA A 50 4.83 -12.75 14.86
N ALA A 51 4.65 -11.76 14.01
CA ALA A 51 3.92 -10.55 14.34
C ALA A 51 2.79 -10.36 13.33
N VAL A 52 1.59 -10.11 13.85
CA VAL A 52 0.39 -9.88 13.06
C VAL A 52 -0.15 -8.50 13.40
N PHE A 53 -0.14 -7.63 12.43
CA PHE A 53 -0.63 -6.25 12.56
C PHE A 53 -1.86 -6.04 11.69
N ARG A 54 -2.80 -5.26 12.21
CA ARG A 54 -3.96 -4.80 11.47
C ARG A 54 -3.79 -3.31 11.17
N GLU A 55 -3.69 -2.99 9.90
CA GLU A 55 -3.58 -1.62 9.41
C GLU A 55 -4.88 -0.83 9.71
N SER A 56 -4.83 0.49 9.60
CA SER A 56 -6.01 1.37 9.74
C SER A 56 -7.16 1.02 8.79
N THR A 57 -6.83 0.43 7.65
CA THR A 57 -7.78 -0.13 6.67
C THR A 57 -8.45 -1.42 7.12
N GLY A 58 -8.03 -1.99 8.26
CA GLY A 58 -8.44 -3.30 8.76
C GLY A 58 -7.70 -4.49 8.14
N ARG A 59 -6.81 -4.28 7.15
CA ARG A 59 -6.05 -5.34 6.48
C ARG A 59 -4.91 -5.86 7.35
N LEU A 60 -4.64 -7.16 7.23
CA LEU A 60 -3.55 -7.80 7.96
C LEU A 60 -2.21 -7.65 7.24
N ARG A 61 -1.20 -7.37 8.05
CA ARG A 61 0.21 -7.50 7.72
C ARG A 61 0.83 -8.52 8.65
N VAL A 62 1.51 -9.50 8.10
CA VAL A 62 2.08 -10.63 8.82
C VAL A 62 3.57 -10.70 8.55
N THR A 63 4.37 -10.75 9.61
CA THR A 63 5.81 -11.05 9.53
C THR A 63 6.07 -12.35 10.26
N ILE A 64 6.88 -13.21 9.66
CA ILE A 64 7.32 -14.47 10.24
C ILE A 64 8.85 -14.48 10.19
N ASP A 65 9.50 -14.50 11.34
CA ASP A 65 10.95 -14.51 11.46
C ASP A 65 11.39 -15.86 12.07
N SER A 66 12.27 -16.58 11.38
CA SER A 66 12.77 -17.87 11.80
C SER A 66 14.16 -18.11 11.23
N ARG A 67 15.02 -18.75 12.02
CA ARG A 67 16.33 -19.18 11.53
C ARG A 67 16.26 -20.26 10.45
N TYR A 68 15.11 -20.90 10.28
CA TYR A 68 14.91 -21.99 9.33
C TYR A 68 13.48 -22.00 8.78
N LEU A 69 13.20 -21.15 7.81
CA LEU A 69 11.89 -21.03 7.12
C LEU A 69 11.66 -22.09 6.05
N ARG A 70 12.69 -22.83 5.67
CA ARG A 70 12.63 -23.79 4.58
C ARG A 70 11.48 -24.80 4.65
N PRO A 71 11.17 -25.42 5.82
CA PRO A 71 10.03 -26.35 5.90
C PRO A 71 8.68 -25.70 5.59
N LEU A 72 8.53 -24.39 5.89
CA LEU A 72 7.35 -23.65 5.51
C LEU A 72 7.30 -23.39 4.00
N LEU A 73 8.39 -22.91 3.43
CA LEU A 73 8.47 -22.50 2.02
C LEU A 73 8.41 -23.69 1.06
N GLU A 74 8.87 -24.86 1.46
CA GLU A 74 8.78 -26.12 0.70
C GLU A 74 7.41 -26.82 0.83
N LEU A 75 6.56 -26.37 1.75
CA LEU A 75 5.23 -26.94 1.92
C LEU A 75 4.33 -26.55 0.74
N PRO A 76 3.75 -27.51 0.01
CA PRO A 76 2.78 -27.21 -1.03
C PRO A 76 1.61 -26.38 -0.47
N ASP A 77 1.21 -25.35 -1.19
CA ASP A 77 0.09 -24.47 -0.83
C ASP A 77 0.21 -23.81 0.55
N TYR A 78 1.48 -23.52 0.98
CA TYR A 78 1.72 -22.91 2.29
C TYR A 78 0.95 -21.59 2.47
N LEU A 79 0.82 -20.81 1.42
CA LEU A 79 0.12 -19.52 1.43
C LEU A 79 -1.39 -19.70 1.70
N ASP A 80 -2.00 -20.75 1.10
CA ASP A 80 -3.41 -21.08 1.33
C ASP A 80 -3.63 -21.59 2.76
N LYS A 81 -2.69 -22.37 3.30
CA LYS A 81 -2.74 -22.88 4.68
C LYS A 81 -2.59 -21.76 5.71
N LEU A 82 -1.69 -20.80 5.45
CA LEU A 82 -1.54 -19.60 6.28
C LEU A 82 -2.81 -18.73 6.20
N SER A 83 -3.36 -18.56 4.99
CA SER A 83 -4.61 -17.85 4.77
C SER A 83 -5.77 -18.47 5.55
N ALA A 84 -5.90 -19.79 5.50
CA ALA A 84 -6.91 -20.52 6.27
C ALA A 84 -6.72 -20.38 7.78
N THR A 85 -5.45 -20.39 8.27
CA THR A 85 -5.12 -20.23 9.69
C THR A 85 -5.52 -18.86 10.22
N LEU A 86 -5.33 -17.80 9.42
CA LEU A 86 -5.65 -16.43 9.79
C LEU A 86 -7.07 -16.02 9.42
N GLY A 87 -7.75 -16.78 8.57
CA GLY A 87 -9.12 -16.51 8.13
C GLY A 87 -9.22 -15.38 7.11
N VAL A 88 -8.11 -15.03 6.46
CA VAL A 88 -8.03 -14.00 5.43
C VAL A 88 -7.17 -14.49 4.27
N ARG A 89 -7.45 -14.03 3.07
CA ARG A 89 -6.62 -14.34 1.91
C ARG A 89 -5.32 -13.55 1.98
N LEU A 90 -4.19 -14.24 2.00
CA LEU A 90 -2.86 -13.64 2.01
C LEU A 90 -2.25 -13.63 0.62
N CYS A 91 -1.37 -12.68 0.38
CA CYS A 91 -0.49 -12.62 -0.77
C CYS A 91 0.93 -12.25 -0.33
N MET A 92 1.89 -12.60 -1.16
CA MET A 92 3.29 -12.30 -0.95
C MET A 92 3.67 -11.11 -1.85
N PRO A 93 4.07 -9.97 -1.29
CA PRO A 93 4.58 -8.85 -2.09
C PRO A 93 5.92 -9.21 -2.74
N GLU A 94 6.33 -8.44 -3.73
CA GLU A 94 7.66 -8.58 -4.33
C GLU A 94 8.76 -8.41 -3.27
N ASN A 95 9.77 -9.28 -3.32
CA ASN A 95 10.89 -9.31 -2.35
C ASN A 95 10.48 -9.55 -0.89
N ALA A 96 9.36 -10.20 -0.65
CA ALA A 96 8.82 -10.45 0.68
C ALA A 96 9.47 -11.63 1.42
N ALA A 97 10.11 -12.54 0.72
CA ALA A 97 10.81 -13.67 1.32
C ALA A 97 12.31 -13.41 1.37
N ARG A 98 12.88 -13.60 2.55
CA ARG A 98 14.34 -13.67 2.82
C ARG A 98 14.64 -15.02 3.43
N ASP A 99 15.91 -15.33 3.62
CA ASP A 99 16.31 -16.62 4.18
C ASP A 99 15.76 -16.87 5.60
N ASP A 100 15.56 -15.82 6.36
CA ASP A 100 15.16 -15.82 7.76
C ASP A 100 13.85 -15.07 8.06
N SER A 101 13.25 -14.43 7.06
CA SER A 101 12.05 -13.60 7.24
C SER A 101 11.08 -13.70 6.06
N LEU A 102 9.79 -13.77 6.37
CA LEU A 102 8.70 -13.78 5.39
C LEU A 102 7.68 -12.71 5.73
N LEU A 103 7.44 -11.81 4.77
CA LEU A 103 6.39 -10.80 4.85
C LEU A 103 5.19 -11.23 4.01
N LEU A 104 4.01 -11.18 4.61
CA LEU A 104 2.74 -11.42 3.91
C LEU A 104 1.78 -10.26 4.17
N LEU A 105 0.94 -9.99 3.19
CA LEU A 105 -0.12 -8.98 3.28
C LEU A 105 -1.46 -9.64 3.01
N GLU A 106 -2.52 -9.10 3.60
CA GLU A 106 -3.86 -9.48 3.18
C GLU A 106 -4.09 -9.08 1.73
N ALA A 107 -4.50 -10.03 0.91
CA ALA A 107 -4.74 -9.81 -0.51
C ALA A 107 -5.87 -8.79 -0.71
N GLU A 108 -5.70 -7.92 -1.68
CA GLU A 108 -6.77 -7.01 -2.06
C GLU A 108 -7.97 -7.78 -2.61
N PRO A 109 -9.19 -7.45 -2.18
CA PRO A 109 -10.38 -8.17 -2.62
C PRO A 109 -10.69 -7.95 -4.10
N LEU A 110 -10.18 -6.86 -4.67
CA LEU A 110 -10.44 -6.44 -6.05
C LEU A 110 -9.14 -6.15 -6.79
N ALA A 111 -9.04 -6.65 -8.02
CA ALA A 111 -8.05 -6.20 -8.99
C ALA A 111 -8.72 -5.22 -9.95
N VAL A 112 -8.09 -4.08 -10.21
CA VAL A 112 -8.60 -3.06 -11.11
C VAL A 112 -7.61 -2.86 -12.25
N SER A 113 -8.12 -2.93 -13.48
CA SER A 113 -7.39 -2.51 -14.67
C SER A 113 -7.97 -1.19 -15.18
N VAL A 114 -7.13 -0.21 -15.35
CA VAL A 114 -7.54 1.12 -15.83
C VAL A 114 -7.04 1.30 -17.27
N GLY A 115 -7.95 1.68 -18.17
CA GLY A 115 -7.63 2.11 -19.53
C GLY A 115 -7.96 3.59 -19.69
N ILE A 116 -7.03 4.37 -20.25
CA ILE A 116 -7.24 5.79 -20.56
C ILE A 116 -7.20 5.98 -22.07
N ALA A 117 -8.23 6.61 -22.60
CA ALA A 117 -8.28 7.06 -23.99
C ALA A 117 -8.59 8.56 -24.02
N SER A 118 -7.90 9.29 -24.88
CA SER A 118 -8.13 10.72 -25.06
C SER A 118 -8.31 11.05 -26.53
N MET A 119 -9.22 11.96 -26.83
CA MET A 119 -9.47 12.43 -28.18
C MET A 119 -9.53 13.96 -28.18
N ARG A 120 -8.78 14.57 -29.09
CA ARG A 120 -8.77 16.02 -29.29
C ARG A 120 -9.90 16.45 -30.23
N LYS A 121 -10.39 17.66 -30.02
CA LYS A 121 -11.34 18.30 -30.92
C LYS A 121 -10.67 18.58 -32.28
N LYS A 122 -11.43 18.48 -33.36
CA LYS A 122 -10.92 18.77 -34.72
C LYS A 122 -10.39 20.20 -34.81
N GLY A 123 -9.13 20.33 -35.21
CA GLY A 123 -8.43 21.62 -35.30
C GLY A 123 -7.56 21.97 -34.09
N GLU A 124 -7.66 21.23 -33.00
CA GLU A 124 -6.84 21.44 -31.81
C GLU A 124 -5.61 20.53 -31.80
N THR A 125 -4.55 20.98 -31.15
CA THR A 125 -3.28 20.22 -30.98
C THR A 125 -3.34 19.27 -29.80
N VAL A 126 -4.10 19.64 -28.75
CA VAL A 126 -4.23 18.89 -27.51
C VAL A 126 -5.70 18.76 -27.08
N SER A 127 -6.01 17.79 -26.23
CA SER A 127 -7.29 17.71 -25.55
C SER A 127 -7.29 18.63 -24.33
N GLY A 128 -8.39 19.33 -24.08
CA GLY A 128 -8.60 20.07 -22.83
C GLY A 128 -8.82 19.16 -21.62
N ASP A 129 -9.23 17.91 -21.85
CA ASP A 129 -9.52 16.96 -20.78
C ASP A 129 -8.27 16.26 -20.32
N ARG A 130 -8.19 16.00 -19.01
CA ARG A 130 -7.10 15.24 -18.37
C ARG A 130 -7.66 14.20 -17.43
N GLY A 131 -7.13 12.99 -17.52
CA GLY A 131 -7.45 11.92 -16.58
C GLY A 131 -6.19 11.35 -15.94
N THR A 132 -6.31 10.96 -14.69
CA THR A 132 -5.27 10.22 -13.97
C THR A 132 -5.91 9.20 -13.03
N TYR A 133 -5.10 8.28 -12.54
CA TYR A 133 -5.49 7.36 -11.48
C TYR A 133 -4.27 7.04 -10.62
N PHE A 134 -4.50 6.88 -9.34
CA PHE A 134 -3.48 6.47 -8.38
C PHE A 134 -4.12 5.71 -7.22
N LYS A 135 -3.28 5.04 -6.45
CA LYS A 135 -3.68 4.40 -5.21
C LYS A 135 -3.20 5.20 -4.03
N THR A 136 -4.08 5.46 -3.08
CA THR A 136 -3.70 6.08 -1.80
C THR A 136 -2.96 5.07 -0.93
N ASP A 137 -2.23 5.56 0.08
CA ASP A 137 -1.59 4.71 1.10
C ASP A 137 -2.60 3.84 1.84
N ALA A 138 -3.86 4.28 1.96
CA ALA A 138 -4.97 3.51 2.49
C ALA A 138 -5.48 2.41 1.53
N GLY A 139 -4.87 2.25 0.35
CA GLY A 139 -5.24 1.24 -0.64
C GLY A 139 -6.49 1.56 -1.45
N GLN A 140 -7.00 2.80 -1.37
CA GLN A 140 -8.13 3.26 -2.19
C GLN A 140 -7.66 3.61 -3.59
N LEU A 141 -8.36 3.13 -4.62
CA LEU A 141 -8.13 3.58 -5.98
C LEU A 141 -8.89 4.89 -6.22
N CYS A 142 -8.14 5.94 -6.52
CA CYS A 142 -8.68 7.22 -6.96
C CYS A 142 -8.59 7.30 -8.48
N VAL A 143 -9.70 7.69 -9.10
CA VAL A 143 -9.75 8.01 -10.54
C VAL A 143 -10.26 9.44 -10.66
N ILE A 144 -9.46 10.28 -11.30
CA ILE A 144 -9.75 11.70 -11.48
C ILE A 144 -9.91 11.96 -12.96
N LEU A 145 -10.98 12.64 -13.32
CA LEU A 145 -11.21 13.18 -14.65
C LEU A 145 -11.52 14.67 -14.54
N SER A 146 -10.74 15.49 -15.22
CA SER A 146 -10.92 16.93 -15.31
C SER A 146 -11.28 17.31 -16.74
N ASP A 147 -12.44 17.94 -16.91
CA ASP A 147 -12.85 18.57 -18.17
C ASP A 147 -12.39 20.03 -18.16
N GLY A 148 -11.53 20.40 -19.10
CA GLY A 148 -10.96 21.74 -19.20
C GLY A 148 -11.93 22.72 -19.86
N MET A 149 -12.18 23.86 -19.22
CA MET A 149 -13.03 24.90 -19.79
C MET A 149 -12.40 25.52 -21.03
N GLY A 150 -13.11 25.44 -22.15
CA GLY A 150 -12.64 25.95 -23.43
C GLY A 150 -12.06 24.88 -24.34
N CYS A 151 -10.99 25.21 -25.05
CA CYS A 151 -10.31 24.29 -25.96
C CYS A 151 -8.83 24.64 -26.08
N GLY A 152 -8.05 23.67 -26.59
CA GLY A 152 -6.63 23.84 -26.83
C GLY A 152 -5.77 23.87 -25.54
N GLU A 153 -4.61 24.52 -25.64
CA GLU A 153 -3.58 24.51 -24.59
C GLU A 153 -4.08 25.12 -23.25
N THR A 154 -4.85 26.22 -23.30
CA THR A 154 -5.34 26.88 -22.09
C THR A 154 -6.26 25.96 -21.27
N ALA A 155 -7.13 25.21 -21.94
CA ALA A 155 -8.01 24.23 -21.29
C ALA A 155 -7.18 23.05 -20.73
N ALA A 156 -6.20 22.59 -21.48
CA ALA A 156 -5.29 21.53 -21.04
C ALA A 156 -4.48 21.93 -19.80
N ASP A 157 -3.94 23.15 -19.76
CA ASP A 157 -3.18 23.67 -18.60
C ASP A 157 -4.06 23.74 -17.34
N GLY A 158 -5.32 24.18 -17.48
CA GLY A 158 -6.27 24.18 -16.38
C GLY A 158 -6.55 22.79 -15.83
N SER A 159 -6.76 21.81 -16.71
CA SER A 159 -7.00 20.42 -16.32
C SER A 159 -5.76 19.78 -15.71
N ILE A 160 -4.56 20.04 -16.23
CA ILE A 160 -3.29 19.57 -15.68
C ILE A 160 -3.09 20.11 -14.26
N SER A 161 -3.32 21.42 -14.07
CA SER A 161 -3.23 22.03 -12.74
C SER A 161 -4.21 21.42 -11.75
N THR A 162 -5.47 21.20 -12.17
CA THR A 162 -6.50 20.60 -11.31
C THR A 162 -6.14 19.19 -10.89
N VAL A 163 -5.70 18.36 -11.82
CA VAL A 163 -5.27 16.98 -11.54
C VAL A 163 -4.07 16.98 -10.61
N GLY A 164 -3.03 17.80 -10.89
CA GLY A 164 -1.81 17.85 -10.07
C GLY A 164 -2.01 18.39 -8.64
N MET A 165 -3.13 19.07 -8.35
CA MET A 165 -3.49 19.46 -6.97
C MET A 165 -4.13 18.32 -6.18
N LEU A 166 -4.62 17.28 -6.86
CA LEU A 166 -5.37 16.19 -6.25
C LEU A 166 -4.54 14.90 -6.14
N GLU A 167 -3.41 14.82 -6.82
CA GLU A 167 -2.39 13.77 -6.67
C GLU A 167 -1.49 14.03 -5.45
#